data_304c15d98df661436f84aa65cc3cc921
#
_entry.id   304c15d98df661436f84aa65cc3cc921
#
_cell.length_a   1.000
_cell.length_b   1.000
_cell.length_c   1.000
_cell.angle_alpha   90.00
_cell.angle_beta   90.00
_cell.angle_gamma   90.00
#
_symmetry.space_group_name_H-M   'P 1'
#
loop_
_entity.id
_entity.type
_entity.pdbx_description
1 polymer ?
#
loop_
_entity_poly.entity_id
_entity_poly.type
_entity_poly.pdbx_seq_one_letter_code
_entity_poly.pdbx_strand_id
1 'polypeptide(L)'
;MSGTLIARKVRSLSDSVGMTRDEVSQITGSSPRTVARWVSGESLPQRVSRDRLLELVYVAEQLSRVMTKEAANLWLFSPNPLLDHQRPADRIKAGDFQSVLNLIEALADGVVF
;
A
#
# COMPACT_ATOMS: atom_id res chain seq x y z
N MET A 1 -18.34 5.72 0.13
CA MET A 1 -17.71 4.51 -0.45
C MET A 1 -18.37 3.28 0.17
N SER A 2 -18.72 2.31 -0.65
CA SER A 2 -19.41 1.13 -0.15
C SER A 2 -18.46 0.11 0.48
N GLY A 3 -18.98 -0.73 1.38
CA GLY A 3 -18.21 -1.83 1.96
C GLY A 3 -17.67 -2.81 0.92
N THR A 4 -18.41 -3.05 -0.16
CA THR A 4 -17.96 -3.90 -1.27
C THR A 4 -16.73 -3.31 -1.96
N LEU A 5 -16.70 -2.00 -2.18
CA LEU A 5 -15.56 -1.34 -2.80
C LEU A 5 -14.32 -1.39 -1.91
N ILE A 6 -14.48 -1.15 -0.61
CA ILE A 6 -13.39 -1.28 0.36
C ILE A 6 -12.85 -2.71 0.38
N ALA A 7 -13.72 -3.71 0.44
CA ALA A 7 -13.31 -5.11 0.42
C ALA A 7 -12.49 -5.46 -0.83
N ARG A 8 -12.91 -4.99 -2.00
CA ARG A 8 -12.17 -5.19 -3.25
C ARG A 8 -10.79 -4.54 -3.21
N LYS A 9 -10.70 -3.33 -2.66
CA LYS A 9 -9.42 -2.61 -2.55
C LYS A 9 -8.44 -3.34 -1.65
N VAL A 10 -8.91 -3.84 -0.50
CA VAL A 10 -8.05 -4.65 0.38
C VAL A 10 -7.57 -5.92 -0.33
N ARG A 11 -8.48 -6.63 -1.02
CA ARG A 11 -8.13 -7.85 -1.76
C ARG A 11 -7.15 -7.56 -2.89
N SER A 12 -7.28 -6.42 -3.57
CA SER A 12 -6.37 -6.04 -4.65
C SER A 12 -4.92 -5.92 -4.19
N LEU A 13 -4.68 -5.56 -2.93
CA LEU A 13 -3.33 -5.47 -2.37
C LEU A 13 -2.67 -6.85 -2.25
N SER A 14 -3.43 -7.89 -1.92
CA SER A 14 -2.92 -9.26 -1.94
C SER A 14 -2.63 -9.70 -3.38
N ASP A 15 -3.52 -9.41 -4.30
CA ASP A 15 -3.41 -9.86 -5.69
C ASP A 15 -2.28 -9.16 -6.46
N SER A 16 -2.10 -7.86 -6.25
CA SER A 16 -1.16 -7.05 -7.04
C SER A 16 0.25 -6.99 -6.46
N VAL A 17 0.38 -6.93 -5.13
CA VAL A 17 1.68 -6.77 -4.46
C VAL A 17 1.91 -7.75 -3.31
N GLY A 18 1.07 -8.76 -3.18
CA GLY A 18 1.27 -9.83 -2.20
C GLY A 18 1.20 -9.41 -0.75
N MET A 19 0.46 -8.35 -0.43
CA MET A 19 0.35 -7.87 0.94
C MET A 19 -0.53 -8.78 1.78
N THR A 20 -0.05 -9.05 2.99
CA THR A 20 -0.83 -9.75 4.02
C THR A 20 -1.78 -8.76 4.71
N ARG A 21 -2.77 -9.32 5.40
CA ARG A 21 -3.70 -8.52 6.20
C ARG A 21 -2.97 -7.77 7.32
N ASP A 22 -1.95 -8.38 7.92
CA ASP A 22 -1.13 -7.74 8.95
C ASP A 22 -0.37 -6.53 8.37
N GLU A 23 0.19 -6.67 7.17
CA GLU A 23 0.88 -5.57 6.50
C GLU A 23 -0.07 -4.41 6.19
N VAL A 24 -1.27 -4.71 5.71
CA VAL A 24 -2.30 -3.69 5.49
C VAL A 24 -2.65 -2.99 6.81
N SER A 25 -2.81 -3.76 7.88
CA SER A 25 -3.14 -3.20 9.20
C SER A 25 -2.06 -2.25 9.70
N GLN A 26 -0.79 -2.60 9.53
CA GLN A 26 0.32 -1.75 9.96
C GLN A 26 0.31 -0.40 9.23
N ILE A 27 0.13 -0.41 7.93
CA ILE A 27 0.18 0.82 7.11
C ILE A 27 -1.05 1.70 7.35
N THR A 28 -2.22 1.12 7.50
CA THR A 28 -3.46 1.87 7.72
C THR A 28 -3.64 2.33 9.17
N GLY A 29 -2.83 1.82 10.09
CA GLY A 29 -2.95 2.13 11.51
C GLY A 29 -4.11 1.44 12.20
N SER A 30 -4.60 0.33 11.62
CA SER A 30 -5.71 -0.45 12.15
C SER A 30 -5.22 -1.83 12.60
N SER A 31 -6.03 -2.54 13.40
CA SER A 31 -5.70 -3.92 13.77
C SER A 31 -6.02 -4.88 12.62
N PRO A 32 -5.39 -6.07 12.56
CA PRO A 32 -5.75 -7.09 11.58
C PRO A 32 -7.23 -7.48 11.67
N ARG A 33 -7.79 -7.51 12.86
CA ARG A 33 -9.22 -7.79 13.07
C ARG A 33 -10.10 -6.71 12.44
N THR A 34 -9.72 -5.44 12.57
CA THR A 34 -10.44 -4.33 11.95
C THR A 34 -10.39 -4.44 10.43
N VAL A 35 -9.23 -4.75 9.86
CA VAL A 35 -9.09 -4.98 8.42
C VAL A 35 -9.98 -6.15 7.96
N ALA A 36 -10.03 -7.23 8.74
CA ALA A 36 -10.92 -8.36 8.47
C ALA A 36 -12.39 -7.94 8.40
N ARG A 37 -12.81 -7.04 9.28
CA ARG A 37 -14.17 -6.49 9.28
C ARG A 37 -14.46 -5.65 8.03
N TRP A 38 -13.48 -4.92 7.52
CA TRP A 38 -13.64 -4.21 6.23
C TRP A 38 -13.85 -5.20 5.09
N VAL A 39 -13.10 -6.31 5.07
CA VAL A 39 -13.23 -7.34 4.03
C VAL A 39 -14.59 -8.04 4.09
N SER A 40 -15.11 -8.29 5.29
CA SER A 40 -16.42 -8.92 5.47
C SER A 40 -17.61 -7.97 5.29
N GLY A 41 -17.34 -6.67 5.24
CA GLY A 41 -18.40 -5.65 5.12
C GLY A 41 -19.05 -5.27 6.44
N GLU A 42 -18.52 -5.76 7.58
CA GLU A 42 -19.08 -5.44 8.91
C GLU A 42 -18.84 -3.99 9.32
N SER A 43 -17.75 -3.38 8.82
CA SER A 43 -17.43 -2.00 9.13
C SER A 43 -16.70 -1.32 7.98
N LEU A 44 -16.69 0.00 7.98
CA LEU A 44 -15.94 0.82 7.05
C LEU A 44 -14.76 1.46 7.79
N PRO A 45 -13.63 1.70 7.10
CA PRO A 45 -12.51 2.39 7.72
C PRO A 45 -12.89 3.83 8.06
N GLN A 46 -12.34 4.32 9.18
CA GLN A 46 -12.43 5.72 9.53
C GLN A 46 -11.54 6.53 8.58
N ARG A 47 -11.72 7.84 8.58
CA ARG A 47 -11.13 8.76 7.60
C ARG A 47 -9.62 8.55 7.38
N VAL A 48 -8.82 8.54 8.45
CA VAL A 48 -7.36 8.43 8.32
C VAL A 48 -6.97 7.06 7.77
N SER A 49 -7.54 5.98 8.28
CA SER A 49 -7.28 4.63 7.79
C SER A 49 -7.73 4.47 6.35
N ARG A 50 -8.86 5.07 5.98
CA ARG A 50 -9.35 5.07 4.60
C ARG A 50 -8.38 5.77 3.67
N ASP A 51 -7.90 6.95 4.06
CA ASP A 51 -6.95 7.72 3.25
C ASP A 51 -5.66 6.92 3.02
N ARG A 52 -5.13 6.29 4.07
CA ARG A 52 -3.93 5.43 3.95
C ARG A 52 -4.18 4.21 3.06
N LEU A 53 -5.35 3.59 3.19
CA LEU A 53 -5.72 2.46 2.33
C LEU A 53 -5.78 2.86 0.86
N LEU A 54 -6.41 3.99 0.55
CA LEU A 54 -6.54 4.46 -0.83
C LEU A 54 -5.19 4.87 -1.41
N GLU A 55 -4.33 5.52 -0.63
CA GLU A 55 -2.98 5.87 -1.04
C GLU A 55 -2.16 4.60 -1.31
N LEU A 56 -2.25 3.60 -0.44
CA LEU A 56 -1.57 2.33 -0.59
C LEU A 56 -2.02 1.59 -1.84
N VAL A 57 -3.32 1.54 -2.10
CA VAL A 57 -3.87 0.91 -3.31
C VAL A 57 -3.37 1.60 -4.57
N TYR A 58 -3.33 2.92 -4.57
CA TYR A 58 -2.82 3.68 -5.71
C TYR A 58 -1.35 3.38 -5.98
N VAL A 59 -0.53 3.37 -4.93
CA VAL A 59 0.90 2.99 -5.02
C VAL A 59 1.05 1.58 -5.59
N ALA A 60 0.27 0.63 -5.07
CA ALA A 60 0.31 -0.77 -5.52
C ALA A 60 -0.04 -0.90 -7.00
N GLU A 61 -1.03 -0.15 -7.47
CA GLU A 61 -1.40 -0.12 -8.90
C GLU A 61 -0.25 0.39 -9.76
N GLN A 62 0.43 1.46 -9.33
CA GLN A 62 1.57 1.99 -10.07
C GLN A 62 2.75 1.02 -10.08
N LEU A 63 3.05 0.38 -8.96
CA LEU A 63 4.12 -0.62 -8.87
C LEU A 63 3.86 -1.82 -9.78
N SER A 64 2.62 -2.27 -9.85
CA SER A 64 2.26 -3.43 -10.68
C SER A 64 2.51 -3.22 -12.17
N ARG A 65 2.65 -1.99 -12.61
CA ARG A 65 2.97 -1.65 -14.01
C ARG A 65 4.45 -1.77 -14.33
N VAL A 66 5.32 -1.73 -13.32
CA VAL A 66 6.78 -1.69 -13.51
C VAL A 66 7.52 -2.86 -12.87
N MET A 67 6.87 -3.65 -12.04
CA MET A 67 7.49 -4.80 -11.36
C MET A 67 6.50 -5.95 -11.23
N THR A 68 7.07 -7.15 -11.02
CA THR A 68 6.28 -8.32 -10.64
C THR A 68 5.71 -8.15 -9.24
N LYS A 69 4.72 -8.94 -8.90
CA LYS A 69 4.11 -8.98 -7.57
C LYS A 69 5.16 -9.17 -6.46
N GLU A 70 6.05 -10.13 -6.64
CA GLU A 70 7.09 -10.47 -5.67
C GLU A 70 8.11 -9.35 -5.52
N ALA A 71 8.53 -8.75 -6.63
CA ALA A 71 9.46 -7.62 -6.62
C ALA A 71 8.83 -6.39 -5.97
N ALA A 72 7.57 -6.13 -6.25
CA ALA A 72 6.85 -5.00 -5.65
C ALA A 72 6.71 -5.14 -4.14
N ASN A 73 6.38 -6.34 -3.66
CA ASN A 73 6.32 -6.61 -2.22
C ASN A 73 7.67 -6.36 -1.55
N LEU A 74 8.73 -6.94 -2.12
CA LEU A 74 10.08 -6.76 -1.59
C LEU A 74 10.48 -5.28 -1.58
N TRP A 75 10.19 -4.55 -2.64
CA TRP A 75 10.51 -3.13 -2.75
C TRP A 75 9.80 -2.30 -1.68
N LEU A 76 8.51 -2.54 -1.46
CA LEU A 76 7.71 -1.83 -0.46
C LEU A 76 8.21 -2.01 0.96
N PHE A 77 8.74 -3.19 1.27
CA PHE A 77 9.13 -3.56 2.64
C PHE A 77 10.64 -3.62 2.85
N SER A 78 11.43 -3.08 1.92
CA SER A 78 12.88 -2.99 2.06
C SER A 78 13.32 -1.54 2.26
N PRO A 79 14.32 -1.28 3.12
CA PRO A 79 14.89 0.06 3.25
C PRO A 79 15.37 0.59 1.90
N ASN A 80 15.09 1.86 1.63
CA ASN A 80 15.46 2.49 0.36
C ASN A 80 16.37 3.69 0.64
N PRO A 81 17.61 3.71 0.07
CA PRO A 81 18.54 4.82 0.31
C PRO A 81 17.99 6.19 -0.10
N LEU A 82 17.09 6.24 -1.08
CA LEU A 82 16.47 7.49 -1.55
C LEU A 82 15.35 7.97 -0.64
N LEU A 83 14.99 7.19 0.37
CA LEU A 83 14.02 7.53 1.41
C LEU A 83 14.67 7.55 2.79
N ASP A 84 15.94 7.98 2.88
CA ASP A 84 16.71 7.99 4.13
C ASP A 84 16.78 6.60 4.78
N HIS A 85 16.86 5.55 3.97
CA HIS A 85 16.89 4.15 4.40
C HIS A 85 15.59 3.68 5.07
N GLN A 86 14.52 4.46 4.96
CA GLN A 86 13.20 4.00 5.38
C GLN A 86 12.58 3.10 4.31
N ARG A 87 11.68 2.22 4.74
CA ARG A 87 10.92 1.41 3.80
C ARG A 87 9.85 2.30 3.15
N PRO A 88 9.54 2.12 1.85
CA PRO A 88 8.41 2.81 1.25
C PRO A 88 7.11 2.66 2.04
N ALA A 89 6.84 1.45 2.56
CA ALA A 89 5.67 1.20 3.41
C ALA A 89 5.60 2.14 4.64
N ASP A 90 6.74 2.43 5.27
CA ASP A 90 6.79 3.32 6.43
C ASP A 90 6.48 4.77 6.06
N ARG A 91 6.89 5.19 4.87
CA ARG A 91 6.56 6.53 4.36
C ARG A 91 5.07 6.68 4.11
N ILE A 92 4.43 5.66 3.53
CA ILE A 92 2.98 5.65 3.31
C ILE A 92 2.25 5.69 4.65
N LYS A 93 2.68 4.88 5.61
CA LYS A 93 2.12 4.88 6.97
C LYS A 93 2.19 6.27 7.61
N ALA A 94 3.29 6.98 7.42
CA ALA A 94 3.49 8.32 7.97
C ALA A 94 2.73 9.43 7.21
N GLY A 95 2.04 9.08 6.13
CA GLY A 95 1.29 10.05 5.32
C GLY A 95 2.07 10.65 4.16
N ASP A 96 3.28 10.18 3.92
CA ASP A 96 4.14 10.67 2.82
C ASP A 96 4.19 9.68 1.67
N PHE A 97 3.03 9.40 1.06
CA PHE A 97 2.99 8.56 -0.13
C PHE A 97 3.55 9.25 -1.37
N GLN A 98 3.61 10.59 -1.37
CA GLN A 98 4.11 11.35 -2.52
C GLN A 98 5.58 11.06 -2.81
N SER A 99 6.42 10.95 -1.78
CA SER A 99 7.83 10.56 -1.95
C SER A 99 7.96 9.19 -2.60
N VAL A 100 7.08 8.27 -2.23
CA VAL A 100 7.04 6.91 -2.81
C VAL A 100 6.60 6.96 -4.28
N LEU A 101 5.57 7.73 -4.60
CA LEU A 101 5.12 7.89 -5.98
C LEU A 101 6.20 8.52 -6.87
N ASN A 102 6.93 9.49 -6.37
CA ASN A 102 8.01 10.13 -7.13
C ASN A 102 9.07 9.11 -7.54
N LEU A 103 9.43 8.17 -6.63
CA LEU A 103 10.37 7.10 -6.96
C LEU A 103 9.80 6.14 -8.00
N ILE A 104 8.53 5.79 -7.89
CA ILE A 104 7.88 4.88 -8.85
C ILE A 104 7.82 5.52 -10.23
N GLU A 105 7.51 6.80 -10.32
CA GLU A 105 7.51 7.55 -11.58
C GLU A 105 8.90 7.56 -12.22
N ALA A 106 9.94 7.75 -11.42
CA ALA A 106 11.31 7.69 -11.92
C ALA A 106 11.68 6.31 -12.43
N LEU A 107 11.23 5.24 -11.77
CA LEU A 107 11.41 3.85 -12.25
C LEU A 107 10.67 3.64 -13.57
N ALA A 108 9.46 4.14 -13.70
CA ALA A 108 8.67 4.03 -14.92
C ALA A 108 9.32 4.77 -16.10
N ASP A 109 10.05 5.86 -15.81
CA ASP A 109 10.79 6.64 -16.81
C ASP A 109 12.16 6.04 -17.14
N GLY A 110 12.50 4.88 -16.57
CA GLY A 110 13.76 4.19 -16.84
C GLY A 110 14.95 4.69 -16.02
N VAL A 111 14.71 5.46 -14.96
CA VAL A 111 15.76 5.86 -14.03
C VAL A 111 16.13 4.67 -13.16
N VAL A 112 17.45 4.41 -13.01
CA VAL A 112 17.96 3.30 -12.21
C VAL A 112 18.42 3.83 -10.85
N PHE A 113 17.94 3.20 -9.78
CA PHE A 113 18.42 3.46 -8.40
C PHE A 113 18.46 2.22 -7.54
#